data_641c2128379d6f5c6c633da90703e009
#
_entry.id   641c2128379d6f5c6c633da90703e009
#
_cell.length_a   1.000
_cell.length_b   1.000
_cell.length_c   1.000
_cell.angle_alpha   90.00
_cell.angle_beta   90.00
_cell.angle_gamma   90.00
#
_symmetry.space_group_name_H-M   'P 1'
#
loop_
_entity.id
_entity.type
_entity.pdbx_description
1 polymer ?
#
loop_
_entity_poly.entity_id
_entity_poly.type
_entity_poly.pdbx_seq_one_letter_code
_entity_poly.pdbx_strand_id
1 'polypeptide(L)'
;GKVESERNFRMGKEHGKQLSYDSDGTLRKEHNYKDGKQVGKQYTFLKGTYDLYETVYFNEEGLQDGEYSSVFTFGSPRILGSYKNGKKNGRWTTFAESGDTLMIETYLDGKEDGLHVSFANGSGVRQKEYYMKNDRKDGLYREYNLENGELRYEATYQAGRLHGKERRLIVSNRFDYWETSTYVNGRQNGPFEARYVKNDQLRECGEYKNGRRVGRWKRYTIDGKLEKEWDEN
;
A
#
# COMPACT_ATOMS: atom_id res chain seq x y z
N GLY A 1 -11.49 14.85 -44.63
CA GLY A 1 -11.25 14.76 -43.18
C GLY A 1 -10.49 13.48 -42.87
N LYS A 2 -9.77 13.45 -41.73
CA LYS A 2 -9.11 12.22 -41.26
C LYS A 2 -10.14 11.30 -40.65
N VAL A 3 -9.89 9.99 -40.72
CA VAL A 3 -10.71 8.98 -40.08
C VAL A 3 -10.59 9.13 -38.55
N GLU A 4 -11.72 9.22 -37.85
CA GLU A 4 -11.75 9.31 -36.38
C GLU A 4 -11.94 7.93 -35.73
N SER A 5 -12.64 7.00 -36.41
CA SER A 5 -12.83 5.64 -35.93
C SER A 5 -13.16 4.67 -37.04
N GLU A 6 -12.77 3.42 -36.85
CA GLU A 6 -13.18 2.27 -37.66
C GLU A 6 -13.92 1.30 -36.75
N ARG A 7 -15.15 0.95 -37.15
CA ARG A 7 -16.01 0.07 -36.33
C ARG A 7 -16.56 -1.07 -37.14
N ASN A 8 -16.46 -2.26 -36.58
CA ASN A 8 -16.99 -3.49 -37.15
C ASN A 8 -18.25 -3.94 -36.38
N PHE A 9 -19.25 -4.37 -37.10
CA PHE A 9 -20.54 -4.80 -36.54
C PHE A 9 -20.94 -6.16 -37.09
N ARG A 10 -21.62 -6.94 -36.27
CA ARG A 10 -22.28 -8.17 -36.63
C ARG A 10 -23.69 -8.17 -36.05
N MET A 11 -24.73 -8.32 -36.90
CA MET A 11 -26.14 -8.28 -36.48
C MET A 11 -26.47 -7.03 -35.61
N GLY A 12 -25.95 -5.86 -35.99
CA GLY A 12 -26.19 -4.59 -35.31
C GLY A 12 -25.42 -4.38 -33.99
N LYS A 13 -24.58 -5.34 -33.56
CA LYS A 13 -23.72 -5.24 -32.37
C LYS A 13 -22.26 -5.09 -32.76
N GLU A 14 -21.48 -4.34 -31.98
CA GLU A 14 -20.04 -4.25 -32.17
C GLU A 14 -19.44 -5.67 -32.13
N HIS A 15 -18.59 -5.99 -33.13
CA HIS A 15 -17.98 -7.29 -33.25
C HIS A 15 -16.66 -7.21 -34.00
N GLY A 16 -15.60 -7.86 -33.45
CA GLY A 16 -14.26 -7.75 -34.01
C GLY A 16 -13.52 -6.51 -33.52
N LYS A 17 -12.50 -6.15 -34.26
CA LYS A 17 -11.58 -5.03 -33.91
C LYS A 17 -12.27 -3.68 -34.15
N GLN A 18 -12.14 -2.76 -33.20
CA GLN A 18 -12.53 -1.37 -33.27
C GLN A 18 -11.28 -0.51 -33.12
N LEU A 19 -11.11 0.48 -33.96
CA LEU A 19 -9.99 1.41 -33.90
C LEU A 19 -10.51 2.85 -33.69
N SER A 20 -9.83 3.64 -32.88
CA SER A 20 -10.06 5.07 -32.79
C SER A 20 -8.75 5.85 -32.92
N TYR A 21 -8.84 7.02 -33.51
CA TYR A 21 -7.70 7.83 -33.87
C TYR A 21 -7.78 9.23 -33.26
N ASP A 22 -6.65 9.85 -32.99
CA ASP A 22 -6.55 11.25 -32.63
C ASP A 22 -6.77 12.14 -33.87
N SER A 23 -6.97 13.44 -33.67
CA SER A 23 -7.19 14.42 -34.75
C SER A 23 -6.05 14.50 -35.77
N ASP A 24 -4.85 14.10 -35.38
CA ASP A 24 -3.66 14.02 -36.27
C ASP A 24 -3.63 12.72 -37.08
N GLY A 25 -4.53 11.75 -36.81
CA GLY A 25 -4.62 10.45 -37.45
C GLY A 25 -3.79 9.36 -36.79
N THR A 26 -3.18 9.60 -35.64
CA THR A 26 -2.48 8.56 -34.87
C THR A 26 -3.46 7.67 -34.15
N LEU A 27 -3.15 6.36 -34.08
CA LEU A 27 -3.97 5.36 -33.42
C LEU A 27 -4.03 5.66 -31.90
N ARG A 28 -5.25 5.79 -31.37
CA ARG A 28 -5.49 6.08 -29.95
C ARG A 28 -5.92 4.85 -29.16
N LYS A 29 -6.77 4.01 -29.77
CA LYS A 29 -7.28 2.77 -29.15
C LYS A 29 -7.44 1.66 -30.17
N GLU A 30 -7.14 0.45 -29.73
CA GLU A 30 -7.48 -0.78 -30.41
C GLU A 30 -8.22 -1.67 -29.42
N HIS A 31 -9.53 -1.84 -29.67
CA HIS A 31 -10.41 -2.62 -28.82
C HIS A 31 -11.04 -3.76 -29.59
N ASN A 32 -11.20 -4.92 -28.96
CA ASN A 32 -11.84 -6.09 -29.54
C ASN A 32 -13.20 -6.32 -28.88
N TYR A 33 -14.20 -6.59 -29.71
CA TYR A 33 -15.58 -6.78 -29.29
C TYR A 33 -16.15 -8.11 -29.81
N LYS A 34 -17.05 -8.70 -29.02
CA LYS A 34 -17.86 -9.84 -29.40
C LYS A 34 -19.30 -9.59 -28.94
N ASP A 35 -20.21 -9.48 -29.92
CA ASP A 35 -21.64 -9.26 -29.70
C ASP A 35 -21.96 -8.08 -28.76
N GLY A 36 -21.21 -6.99 -28.91
CA GLY A 36 -21.35 -5.74 -28.15
C GLY A 36 -20.59 -5.68 -26.84
N LYS A 37 -19.87 -6.73 -26.46
CA LYS A 37 -19.02 -6.75 -25.25
C LYS A 37 -17.54 -6.67 -25.63
N GLN A 38 -16.75 -5.94 -24.85
CA GLN A 38 -15.30 -6.00 -24.95
C GLN A 38 -14.79 -7.38 -24.57
N VAL A 39 -13.89 -7.97 -25.38
CA VAL A 39 -13.30 -9.28 -25.13
C VAL A 39 -11.83 -9.29 -25.52
N GLY A 40 -11.05 -10.15 -24.88
CA GLY A 40 -9.63 -10.29 -25.18
C GLY A 40 -8.83 -9.05 -24.79
N LYS A 41 -7.70 -8.88 -25.45
CA LYS A 41 -6.73 -7.83 -25.15
C LYS A 41 -7.17 -6.50 -25.77
N GLN A 42 -7.13 -5.43 -24.98
CA GLN A 42 -7.42 -4.05 -25.38
C GLN A 42 -6.16 -3.22 -25.23
N TYR A 43 -5.97 -2.27 -26.13
CA TYR A 43 -4.82 -1.38 -26.13
C TYR A 43 -5.26 0.08 -26.15
N THR A 44 -4.62 0.91 -25.34
CA THR A 44 -4.68 2.37 -25.42
C THR A 44 -3.27 2.89 -25.67
N PHE A 45 -3.14 3.86 -26.57
CA PHE A 45 -1.87 4.47 -26.95
C PHE A 45 -1.77 5.90 -26.43
N LEU A 46 -0.58 6.42 -26.26
CA LEU A 46 -0.33 7.81 -25.92
C LEU A 46 -0.78 8.71 -27.07
N LYS A 47 -1.35 9.86 -26.72
CA LYS A 47 -1.85 10.84 -27.71
C LYS A 47 -0.72 11.34 -28.61
N GLY A 48 -0.96 11.31 -29.93
CA GLY A 48 -0.01 11.79 -30.93
C GLY A 48 1.19 10.88 -31.16
N THR A 49 1.18 9.66 -30.61
CA THR A 49 2.26 8.68 -30.80
C THR A 49 1.69 7.29 -31.09
N TYR A 50 2.54 6.33 -31.39
CA TYR A 50 2.17 4.92 -31.46
C TYR A 50 2.64 4.14 -30.21
N ASP A 51 3.09 4.87 -29.17
CA ASP A 51 3.56 4.23 -27.95
C ASP A 51 2.40 3.70 -27.13
N LEU A 52 2.51 2.46 -26.69
CA LEU A 52 1.53 1.80 -25.83
C LEU A 52 1.47 2.50 -24.48
N TYR A 53 0.27 2.88 -24.04
CA TYR A 53 0.02 3.48 -22.73
C TYR A 53 -0.57 2.48 -21.74
N GLU A 54 -1.55 1.69 -22.21
CA GLU A 54 -2.30 0.79 -21.34
C GLU A 54 -2.68 -0.50 -22.08
N THR A 55 -2.62 -1.60 -21.35
CA THR A 55 -3.12 -2.90 -21.78
C THR A 55 -4.03 -3.47 -20.71
N VAL A 56 -5.19 -3.97 -21.12
CA VAL A 56 -6.13 -4.66 -20.24
C VAL A 56 -6.78 -5.84 -20.97
N TYR A 57 -7.08 -6.91 -20.23
CA TYR A 57 -7.75 -8.10 -20.76
C TYR A 57 -9.19 -8.20 -20.27
N PHE A 58 -10.09 -8.64 -21.16
CA PHE A 58 -11.49 -8.89 -20.86
C PHE A 58 -11.86 -10.35 -21.19
N ASN A 59 -12.65 -10.98 -20.35
CA ASN A 59 -13.19 -12.32 -20.60
C ASN A 59 -14.42 -12.27 -21.55
N GLU A 60 -15.00 -13.43 -21.85
CA GLU A 60 -16.15 -13.56 -22.76
C GLU A 60 -17.43 -12.89 -22.20
N GLU A 61 -17.51 -12.66 -20.89
CA GLU A 61 -18.60 -11.92 -20.24
C GLU A 61 -18.45 -10.41 -20.36
N GLY A 62 -17.29 -9.90 -20.82
CA GLY A 62 -16.96 -8.49 -20.91
C GLY A 62 -16.46 -7.89 -19.60
N LEU A 63 -15.95 -8.72 -18.70
CA LEU A 63 -15.34 -8.30 -17.45
C LEU A 63 -13.81 -8.28 -17.58
N GLN A 64 -13.13 -7.34 -16.96
CA GLN A 64 -11.67 -7.33 -16.88
C GLN A 64 -11.20 -8.64 -16.23
N ASP A 65 -10.34 -9.39 -16.90
CA ASP A 65 -9.86 -10.69 -16.43
C ASP A 65 -8.52 -11.02 -17.06
N GLY A 66 -7.45 -10.99 -16.27
CA GLY A 66 -6.08 -11.16 -16.72
C GLY A 66 -5.18 -9.99 -16.36
N GLU A 67 -4.03 -9.91 -17.02
CA GLU A 67 -3.01 -8.92 -16.76
C GLU A 67 -3.47 -7.50 -17.09
N TYR A 68 -3.04 -6.56 -16.27
CA TYR A 68 -3.14 -5.13 -16.48
C TYR A 68 -1.76 -4.51 -16.47
N SER A 69 -1.48 -3.63 -17.42
CA SER A 69 -0.28 -2.81 -17.42
C SER A 69 -0.57 -1.41 -17.93
N SER A 70 0.09 -0.41 -17.32
CA SER A 70 0.21 0.93 -17.89
C SER A 70 1.65 1.40 -17.82
N VAL A 71 2.02 2.32 -18.70
CA VAL A 71 3.38 2.86 -18.79
C VAL A 71 3.37 4.38 -18.73
N PHE A 72 4.53 4.98 -18.44
CA PHE A 72 4.78 6.40 -18.61
C PHE A 72 5.04 6.74 -20.08
N THR A 73 5.11 8.02 -20.42
CA THR A 73 5.30 8.56 -21.78
C THR A 73 6.51 7.97 -22.51
N PHE A 74 7.56 7.60 -21.78
CA PHE A 74 8.79 7.01 -22.36
C PHE A 74 8.82 5.47 -22.26
N GLY A 75 7.68 4.83 -22.02
CA GLY A 75 7.55 3.36 -22.07
C GLY A 75 7.96 2.64 -20.78
N SER A 76 8.46 3.32 -19.74
CA SER A 76 8.74 2.67 -18.45
C SER A 76 7.45 2.25 -17.76
N PRO A 77 7.41 1.12 -17.05
CA PRO A 77 6.23 0.67 -16.33
C PRO A 77 5.75 1.71 -15.32
N ARG A 78 4.43 1.95 -15.28
CA ARG A 78 3.77 2.80 -14.29
C ARG A 78 2.97 1.99 -13.29
N ILE A 79 2.14 1.07 -13.78
CA ILE A 79 1.34 0.17 -12.94
C ILE A 79 1.32 -1.21 -13.59
N LEU A 80 1.56 -2.24 -12.77
CA LEU A 80 1.39 -3.64 -13.14
C LEU A 80 0.45 -4.31 -12.15
N GLY A 81 -0.46 -5.14 -12.64
CA GLY A 81 -1.40 -5.87 -11.79
C GLY A 81 -2.21 -6.90 -12.57
N SER A 82 -3.24 -7.41 -11.96
CA SER A 82 -4.19 -8.31 -12.62
C SER A 82 -5.60 -8.12 -12.10
N TYR A 83 -6.55 -8.40 -12.96
CA TYR A 83 -7.96 -8.47 -12.65
C TYR A 83 -8.46 -9.90 -12.70
N LYS A 84 -9.51 -10.20 -11.94
CA LYS A 84 -10.30 -11.42 -12.03
C LYS A 84 -11.78 -11.06 -11.93
N ASN A 85 -12.55 -11.40 -12.96
CA ASN A 85 -13.97 -11.09 -13.03
C ASN A 85 -14.30 -9.61 -12.68
N GLY A 86 -13.57 -8.66 -13.27
CA GLY A 86 -13.75 -7.21 -13.09
C GLY A 86 -13.20 -6.62 -11.79
N LYS A 87 -12.53 -7.42 -10.96
CA LYS A 87 -12.00 -6.99 -9.66
C LYS A 87 -10.48 -7.12 -9.62
N LYS A 88 -9.80 -6.17 -8.99
CA LYS A 88 -8.36 -6.31 -8.71
C LYS A 88 -8.10 -7.61 -7.97
N ASN A 89 -7.09 -8.37 -8.40
CA ASN A 89 -6.74 -9.65 -7.78
C ASN A 89 -5.24 -9.89 -7.85
N GLY A 90 -4.65 -10.38 -6.76
CA GLY A 90 -3.21 -10.59 -6.68
C GLY A 90 -2.43 -9.32 -6.40
N ARG A 91 -1.16 -9.32 -6.79
CA ARG A 91 -0.21 -8.23 -6.53
C ARG A 91 -0.38 -7.10 -7.56
N TRP A 92 -0.45 -5.87 -7.06
CA TRP A 92 -0.39 -4.63 -7.82
C TRP A 92 0.89 -3.89 -7.46
N THR A 93 1.61 -3.39 -8.46
CA THR A 93 2.86 -2.66 -8.26
C THR A 93 2.78 -1.34 -9.00
N THR A 94 3.03 -0.26 -8.29
CA THR A 94 3.15 1.10 -8.84
C THR A 94 4.61 1.52 -8.84
N PHE A 95 5.05 2.12 -9.93
CA PHE A 95 6.42 2.57 -10.14
C PHE A 95 6.48 4.09 -10.28
N ALA A 96 7.63 4.68 -9.97
CA ALA A 96 8.02 6.01 -10.38
C ALA A 96 8.47 6.00 -11.85
N GLU A 97 8.56 7.17 -12.46
CA GLU A 97 9.07 7.33 -13.83
C GLU A 97 10.54 6.90 -13.97
N SER A 98 11.31 6.99 -12.87
CA SER A 98 12.68 6.45 -12.75
C SER A 98 12.76 4.92 -12.85
N GLY A 99 11.63 4.21 -12.73
CA GLY A 99 11.54 2.75 -12.64
C GLY A 99 11.56 2.20 -11.22
N ASP A 100 11.77 3.05 -10.21
CA ASP A 100 11.74 2.62 -8.81
C ASP A 100 10.32 2.21 -8.39
N THR A 101 10.22 1.15 -7.59
CA THR A 101 8.96 0.75 -7.00
C THR A 101 8.53 1.79 -5.94
N LEU A 102 7.30 2.30 -6.07
CA LEU A 102 6.68 3.20 -5.09
C LEU A 102 5.79 2.45 -4.11
N MET A 103 5.01 1.49 -4.65
CA MET A 103 4.01 0.78 -3.84
C MET A 103 3.79 -0.65 -4.36
N ILE A 104 3.59 -1.55 -3.42
CA ILE A 104 3.12 -2.91 -3.66
C ILE A 104 1.87 -3.10 -2.81
N GLU A 105 0.78 -3.52 -3.45
CA GLU A 105 -0.50 -3.78 -2.83
C GLU A 105 -0.96 -5.18 -3.22
N THR A 106 -1.63 -5.88 -2.31
CA THR A 106 -2.20 -7.19 -2.59
C THR A 106 -3.71 -7.15 -2.45
N TYR A 107 -4.41 -7.70 -3.44
CA TYR A 107 -5.86 -7.70 -3.53
C TYR A 107 -6.41 -9.12 -3.65
N LEU A 108 -7.56 -9.36 -3.05
CA LEU A 108 -8.37 -10.56 -3.21
C LEU A 108 -9.82 -10.14 -3.50
N ASP A 109 -10.34 -10.51 -4.67
CA ASP A 109 -11.69 -10.16 -5.11
C ASP A 109 -12.06 -8.67 -4.99
N GLY A 110 -11.09 -7.78 -5.29
CA GLY A 110 -11.24 -6.33 -5.29
C GLY A 110 -11.02 -5.66 -3.95
N LYS A 111 -10.78 -6.41 -2.89
CA LYS A 111 -10.46 -5.90 -1.56
C LYS A 111 -8.98 -5.98 -1.28
N GLU A 112 -8.46 -5.03 -0.53
CA GLU A 112 -7.11 -5.11 0.01
C GLU A 112 -7.01 -6.30 0.96
N ASP A 113 -6.17 -7.29 0.61
CA ASP A 113 -6.00 -8.52 1.38
C ASP A 113 -4.59 -9.07 1.15
N GLY A 114 -3.74 -9.02 2.17
CA GLY A 114 -2.34 -9.41 2.12
C GLY A 114 -1.36 -8.29 2.47
N LEU A 115 -0.11 -8.47 2.06
CA LEU A 115 0.97 -7.53 2.36
C LEU A 115 0.91 -6.29 1.47
N HIS A 116 1.05 -5.12 2.09
CA HIS A 116 1.23 -3.81 1.44
C HIS A 116 2.58 -3.22 1.84
N VAL A 117 3.31 -2.67 0.87
CA VAL A 117 4.62 -2.04 1.08
C VAL A 117 4.66 -0.73 0.30
N SER A 118 5.04 0.37 0.95
CA SER A 118 5.38 1.62 0.29
C SER A 118 6.86 1.95 0.45
N PHE A 119 7.42 2.62 -0.55
CA PHE A 119 8.82 3.01 -0.62
C PHE A 119 8.96 4.53 -0.74
N ALA A 120 10.03 5.08 -0.22
CA ALA A 120 10.39 6.47 -0.46
C ALA A 120 10.81 6.66 -1.93
N ASN A 121 10.27 7.68 -2.59
CA ASN A 121 10.54 7.94 -4.00
C ASN A 121 12.04 8.10 -4.28
N GLY A 122 12.57 7.36 -5.26
CA GLY A 122 13.95 7.43 -5.74
C GLY A 122 15.01 6.82 -4.83
N SER A 123 14.66 6.27 -3.66
CA SER A 123 15.64 5.72 -2.72
C SER A 123 15.61 4.21 -2.57
N GLY A 124 14.50 3.56 -2.97
CA GLY A 124 14.25 2.15 -2.68
C GLY A 124 14.09 1.82 -1.18
N VAL A 125 14.18 2.82 -0.30
CA VAL A 125 13.99 2.63 1.15
C VAL A 125 12.53 2.39 1.45
N ARG A 126 12.24 1.34 2.22
CA ARG A 126 10.87 1.09 2.69
C ARG A 126 10.41 2.25 3.59
N GLN A 127 9.21 2.75 3.32
CA GLN A 127 8.55 3.75 4.14
C GLN A 127 7.61 3.08 5.14
N LYS A 128 6.76 2.18 4.64
CA LYS A 128 5.79 1.43 5.44
C LYS A 128 5.63 0.02 4.90
N GLU A 129 5.34 -0.90 5.80
CA GLU A 129 4.80 -2.22 5.45
C GLU A 129 3.68 -2.61 6.42
N TYR A 130 2.63 -3.22 5.91
CA TYR A 130 1.51 -3.62 6.73
C TYR A 130 0.67 -4.70 6.06
N TYR A 131 -0.07 -5.43 6.89
CA TYR A 131 -1.00 -6.44 6.41
C TYR A 131 -2.43 -5.91 6.44
N MET A 132 -3.15 -6.21 5.36
CA MET A 132 -4.56 -5.92 5.19
C MET A 132 -5.36 -7.23 5.16
N LYS A 133 -6.62 -7.18 5.61
CA LYS A 133 -7.60 -8.24 5.46
C LYS A 133 -8.98 -7.62 5.27
N ASN A 134 -9.57 -7.86 4.10
CA ASN A 134 -10.86 -7.29 3.73
C ASN A 134 -10.93 -5.76 3.98
N ASP A 135 -9.99 -4.98 3.39
CA ASP A 135 -9.87 -3.52 3.48
C ASP A 135 -9.60 -2.96 4.89
N ARG A 136 -9.11 -3.79 5.81
CA ARG A 136 -8.77 -3.37 7.18
C ARG A 136 -7.37 -3.84 7.54
N LYS A 137 -6.63 -3.01 8.26
CA LYS A 137 -5.35 -3.44 8.83
C LYS A 137 -5.57 -4.64 9.74
N ASP A 138 -4.85 -5.75 9.50
CA ASP A 138 -4.95 -6.97 10.28
C ASP A 138 -3.59 -7.68 10.28
N GLY A 139 -2.90 -7.67 11.42
CA GLY A 139 -1.53 -8.14 11.54
C GLY A 139 -0.53 -7.02 11.79
N LEU A 140 0.70 -7.25 11.38
CA LEU A 140 1.82 -6.36 11.66
C LEU A 140 1.79 -5.10 10.78
N TYR A 141 2.15 -3.96 11.38
CA TYR A 141 2.35 -2.68 10.73
C TYR A 141 3.70 -2.10 11.15
N ARG A 142 4.50 -1.61 10.20
CA ARG A 142 5.80 -1.00 10.43
C ARG A 142 5.97 0.29 9.66
N GLU A 143 6.68 1.25 10.27
CA GLU A 143 7.20 2.45 9.61
C GLU A 143 8.69 2.56 9.82
N TYR A 144 9.37 3.06 8.79
CA TYR A 144 10.82 3.17 8.77
C TYR A 144 11.26 4.63 8.63
N ASN A 145 12.44 4.94 9.11
CA ASN A 145 13.10 6.20 8.86
C ASN A 145 13.54 6.26 7.38
N LEU A 146 13.20 7.34 6.69
CA LEU A 146 13.47 7.47 5.25
C LEU A 146 14.95 7.79 4.94
N GLU A 147 15.72 8.25 5.91
CA GLU A 147 17.14 8.60 5.74
C GLU A 147 18.04 7.36 5.83
N ASN A 148 17.76 6.46 6.77
CA ASN A 148 18.62 5.33 7.08
C ASN A 148 17.93 3.95 6.98
N GLY A 149 16.61 3.92 6.73
CA GLY A 149 15.84 2.67 6.62
C GLY A 149 15.60 1.94 7.94
N GLU A 150 15.95 2.54 9.07
CA GLU A 150 15.76 1.92 10.38
C GLU A 150 14.30 1.95 10.83
N LEU A 151 13.88 0.90 11.56
CA LEU A 151 12.55 0.83 12.15
C LEU A 151 12.34 1.97 13.16
N ARG A 152 11.23 2.70 13.04
CA ARG A 152 10.84 3.74 14.00
C ARG A 152 9.48 3.52 14.66
N TYR A 153 8.65 2.68 14.05
CA TYR A 153 7.34 2.33 14.58
C TYR A 153 6.96 0.91 14.18
N GLU A 154 6.44 0.14 15.13
CA GLU A 154 5.87 -1.17 14.89
C GLU A 154 4.61 -1.34 15.74
N ALA A 155 3.55 -1.88 15.16
CA ALA A 155 2.31 -2.15 15.87
C ALA A 155 1.59 -3.37 15.30
N THR A 156 0.75 -4.00 16.11
CA THR A 156 -0.13 -5.07 15.67
C THR A 156 -1.56 -4.56 15.61
N TYR A 157 -2.26 -4.90 14.53
CA TYR A 157 -3.66 -4.56 14.31
C TYR A 157 -4.52 -5.82 14.24
N GLN A 158 -5.75 -5.71 14.68
CA GLN A 158 -6.79 -6.72 14.49
C GLN A 158 -8.07 -6.01 14.03
N ALA A 159 -8.60 -6.39 12.89
CA ALA A 159 -9.80 -5.82 12.29
C ALA A 159 -9.82 -4.27 12.27
N GLY A 160 -8.67 -3.64 11.92
CA GLY A 160 -8.48 -2.19 11.80
C GLY A 160 -8.16 -1.46 13.11
N ARG A 161 -8.08 -2.16 14.25
CA ARG A 161 -7.79 -1.55 15.56
C ARG A 161 -6.45 -2.03 16.10
N LEU A 162 -5.72 -1.15 16.80
CA LEU A 162 -4.54 -1.57 17.56
C LEU A 162 -4.90 -2.67 18.54
N HIS A 163 -4.20 -3.80 18.46
CA HIS A 163 -4.41 -4.96 19.32
C HIS A 163 -3.10 -5.74 19.45
N GLY A 164 -2.61 -5.90 20.69
CA GLY A 164 -1.28 -6.44 20.94
C GLY A 164 -0.25 -5.36 21.20
N LYS A 165 1.00 -5.60 20.83
CA LYS A 165 2.11 -4.68 21.10
C LYS A 165 2.18 -3.54 20.08
N GLU A 166 2.49 -2.36 20.58
CA GLU A 166 2.96 -1.20 19.82
C GLU A 166 4.34 -0.83 20.34
N ARG A 167 5.27 -0.52 19.44
CA ARG A 167 6.61 -0.04 19.77
C ARG A 167 6.92 1.20 18.94
N ARG A 168 7.37 2.27 19.58
CA ARG A 168 7.63 3.58 18.94
C ARG A 168 8.95 4.15 19.40
N LEU A 169 9.78 4.57 18.45
CA LEU A 169 11.02 5.30 18.72
C LEU A 169 10.68 6.76 19.06
N ILE A 170 11.12 7.23 20.18
CA ILE A 170 11.09 8.64 20.61
C ILE A 170 12.49 9.21 20.47
N VAL A 171 12.61 10.15 19.53
CA VAL A 171 13.85 10.92 19.33
C VAL A 171 13.81 12.13 20.26
N SER A 172 14.83 12.30 21.07
CA SER A 172 14.90 13.40 22.04
C SER A 172 16.28 14.07 22.04
N ASN A 173 16.33 15.32 22.51
CA ASN A 173 17.58 16.09 22.57
C ASN A 173 18.66 15.51 23.51
N ARG A 174 18.29 14.58 24.38
CA ARG A 174 19.21 14.02 25.38
C ARG A 174 19.54 12.56 25.12
N PHE A 175 18.52 11.71 25.01
CA PHE A 175 18.66 10.29 24.75
C PHE A 175 17.42 9.77 24.06
N ASP A 176 17.60 9.06 22.97
CA ASP A 176 16.52 8.36 22.28
C ASP A 176 16.12 7.11 23.06
N TYR A 177 14.84 6.77 22.96
CA TYR A 177 14.30 5.60 23.64
C TYR A 177 13.14 5.00 22.88
N TRP A 178 12.96 3.70 23.05
CA TRP A 178 11.79 2.97 22.59
C TRP A 178 10.73 2.96 23.67
N GLU A 179 9.50 3.33 23.31
CA GLU A 179 8.30 3.05 24.09
C GLU A 179 7.64 1.80 23.57
N THR A 180 7.24 0.91 24.48
CA THR A 180 6.43 -0.28 24.17
C THR A 180 5.17 -0.26 25.01
N SER A 181 4.02 -0.35 24.36
CA SER A 181 2.69 -0.39 24.98
C SER A 181 1.93 -1.63 24.50
N THR A 182 1.00 -2.09 25.32
CA THR A 182 0.06 -3.15 24.94
C THR A 182 -1.32 -2.53 24.73
N TYR A 183 -1.99 -2.96 23.67
CA TYR A 183 -3.32 -2.49 23.29
C TYR A 183 -4.33 -3.61 23.22
N VAL A 184 -5.56 -3.31 23.63
CA VAL A 184 -6.73 -4.17 23.44
C VAL A 184 -7.84 -3.33 22.80
N ASN A 185 -8.26 -3.69 21.61
CA ASN A 185 -9.31 -2.99 20.85
C ASN A 185 -9.10 -1.47 20.73
N GLY A 186 -7.85 -1.04 20.48
CA GLY A 186 -7.47 0.35 20.26
C GLY A 186 -7.22 1.17 21.52
N ARG A 187 -7.30 0.57 22.71
CA ARG A 187 -6.99 1.22 24.00
C ARG A 187 -5.77 0.58 24.66
N GLN A 188 -4.88 1.39 25.21
CA GLN A 188 -3.76 0.90 26.01
C GLN A 188 -4.31 0.09 27.18
N ASN A 189 -3.86 -1.14 27.31
CA ASN A 189 -4.31 -2.05 28.36
C ASN A 189 -3.24 -3.12 28.60
N GLY A 190 -2.55 -3.04 29.74
CA GLY A 190 -1.42 -3.89 30.08
C GLY A 190 -0.12 -3.12 30.27
N PRO A 191 1.03 -3.80 30.25
CA PRO A 191 2.32 -3.24 30.59
C PRO A 191 2.77 -2.16 29.58
N PHE A 192 3.45 -1.15 30.12
CA PHE A 192 4.20 -0.13 29.43
C PHE A 192 5.67 -0.21 29.85
N GLU A 193 6.56 -0.12 28.87
CA GLU A 193 8.00 0.04 29.08
C GLU A 193 8.58 1.09 28.13
N ALA A 194 9.49 1.90 28.64
CA ALA A 194 10.39 2.72 27.82
C ALA A 194 11.83 2.27 28.08
N ARG A 195 12.63 2.11 27.00
CA ARG A 195 14.04 1.67 27.11
C ARG A 195 14.94 2.58 26.28
N TYR A 196 16.07 2.96 26.85
CA TYR A 196 17.07 3.76 26.15
C TYR A 196 17.66 3.00 24.96
N VAL A 197 17.77 3.66 23.79
CA VAL A 197 18.37 3.05 22.59
C VAL A 197 19.83 2.68 22.81
N LYS A 198 20.58 3.54 23.53
CA LYS A 198 22.03 3.43 23.71
C LYS A 198 22.47 2.11 24.37
N ASN A 199 21.72 1.59 25.34
CA ASN A 199 22.17 0.48 26.19
C ASN A 199 21.04 -0.46 26.61
N ASP A 200 19.84 -0.30 26.06
CA ASP A 200 18.63 -1.06 26.38
C ASP A 200 18.20 -1.02 27.88
N GLN A 201 18.76 -0.06 28.65
CA GLN A 201 18.36 0.12 30.05
C GLN A 201 16.91 0.61 30.12
N LEU A 202 16.17 0.09 31.10
CA LEU A 202 14.83 0.53 31.41
C LEU A 202 14.84 2.02 31.79
N ARG A 203 14.03 2.84 31.14
CA ARG A 203 13.83 4.26 31.39
C ARG A 203 12.56 4.53 32.20
N GLU A 204 11.46 3.89 31.83
CA GLU A 204 10.17 4.04 32.52
C GLU A 204 9.37 2.75 32.37
N CYS A 205 8.62 2.37 33.43
CA CYS A 205 7.67 1.27 33.36
C CYS A 205 6.46 1.53 34.24
N GLY A 206 5.36 0.87 33.88
CA GLY A 206 4.09 0.93 34.59
C GLY A 206 3.03 0.12 33.87
N GLU A 207 1.80 0.39 34.19
CA GLU A 207 0.66 -0.33 33.61
C GLU A 207 -0.44 0.64 33.16
N TYR A 208 -1.08 0.31 32.04
CA TYR A 208 -2.29 0.98 31.56
C TYR A 208 -3.51 0.07 31.73
N LYS A 209 -4.63 0.67 32.09
CA LYS A 209 -5.94 0.03 32.09
C LYS A 209 -6.95 0.93 31.39
N ASN A 210 -7.52 0.44 30.29
CA ASN A 210 -8.49 1.21 29.47
C ASN A 210 -7.99 2.61 29.06
N GLY A 211 -6.70 2.75 28.74
CA GLY A 211 -6.08 4.00 28.28
C GLY A 211 -5.64 4.96 29.40
N ARG A 212 -5.76 4.56 30.66
CA ARG A 212 -5.29 5.35 31.81
C ARG A 212 -4.12 4.66 32.49
N ARG A 213 -3.17 5.44 32.98
CA ARG A 213 -2.11 4.93 33.87
C ARG A 213 -2.74 4.42 35.17
N VAL A 214 -2.25 3.30 35.69
CA VAL A 214 -2.72 2.72 36.96
C VAL A 214 -1.54 2.14 37.74
N GLY A 215 -1.71 2.10 39.06
CA GLY A 215 -0.75 1.47 39.97
C GLY A 215 0.59 2.18 39.96
N ARG A 216 1.64 1.41 40.24
CA ARG A 216 2.97 1.94 40.51
C ARG A 216 3.77 2.16 39.23
N TRP A 217 4.27 3.37 39.04
CA TRP A 217 5.14 3.79 37.95
C TRP A 217 6.54 4.08 38.44
N LYS A 218 7.56 3.72 37.65
CA LYS A 218 8.96 3.91 37.96
C LYS A 218 9.68 4.52 36.78
N ARG A 219 10.61 5.44 37.07
CA ARG A 219 11.53 6.03 36.09
C ARG A 219 12.95 5.86 36.56
N TYR A 220 13.85 5.59 35.61
CA TYR A 220 15.26 5.32 35.86
C TYR A 220 16.13 6.23 34.98
N THR A 221 17.31 6.56 35.46
CA THR A 221 18.37 7.20 34.68
C THR A 221 18.95 6.23 33.66
N ILE A 222 19.73 6.76 32.70
CA ILE A 222 20.42 5.93 31.70
C ILE A 222 21.41 4.92 32.33
N ASP A 223 21.87 5.20 33.51
CA ASP A 223 22.79 4.33 34.31
C ASP A 223 22.01 3.32 35.17
N GLY A 224 20.68 3.24 35.01
CA GLY A 224 19.80 2.28 35.70
C GLY A 224 19.45 2.64 37.16
N LYS A 225 19.81 3.86 37.65
CA LYS A 225 19.43 4.32 38.99
C LYS A 225 17.97 4.77 39.00
N LEU A 226 17.21 4.38 40.04
CA LEU A 226 15.85 4.87 40.23
C LEU A 226 15.88 6.40 40.42
N GLU A 227 15.15 7.10 39.51
CA GLU A 227 15.02 8.56 39.52
C GLU A 227 13.73 9.00 40.20
N LYS A 228 12.65 8.29 39.92
CA LYS A 228 11.32 8.59 40.46
C LYS A 228 10.44 7.34 40.55
N GLU A 229 9.62 7.30 41.60
CA GLU A 229 8.54 6.33 41.77
C GLU A 229 7.28 7.07 42.22
N TRP A 230 6.11 6.67 41.66
CA TRP A 230 4.84 7.28 42.00
C TRP A 230 3.70 6.32 41.74
N ASP A 231 2.57 6.56 42.38
CA ASP A 231 1.33 5.81 42.19
C ASP A 231 0.32 6.65 41.37
N GLU A 232 -0.34 5.99 40.41
CA GLU A 232 -1.46 6.54 39.61
C GLU A 232 -2.75 5.86 40.08
N ASN A 233 -3.78 6.64 40.36
CA ASN A 233 -5.06 6.20 40.89
C ASN A 233 -6.07 5.90 39.78
#